data_a3277d20da74cbe38ab97a8983744492
#
_entry.id   a3277d20da74cbe38ab97a8983744492
#
_cell.length_a   1.000
_cell.length_b   1.000
_cell.length_c   1.000
_cell.angle_alpha   90.00
_cell.angle_beta   90.00
_cell.angle_gamma   90.00
#
_symmetry.space_group_name_H-M   'P 1'
#
loop_
_entity.id
_entity.type
_entity.pdbx_description
1 polymer ?
#
loop_
_entity_poly.entity_id
_entity_poly.type
_entity_poly.pdbx_seq_one_letter_code
_entity_poly.pdbx_strand_id
1 'polypeptide(L)'
;MAPSRRTFIHQLTSAGTLSVMTPVLSQFEIKQTKIKPMNNKIGFNLLAWSAIVSDELFPIVERLQKIGYDGVECAMDAREKSAYQRFGKHAHDLGLEVTCVLAVGPEENPIDGSLNIRQKSLDRIKWAIDRAHDMEAKVICGPFHSAFATFTGQPPTEKEYVRSAEVLRQAGEYAAQAEVTLTLEAINRFECYLCNTMGQLVGLVERVSHPNVKAMYDTHHANMEEKKFKMSINKVSPVLGHVHISENDRGTPGDGHVLWDETFASLAAHQYNGWLTIEAFTRNDPKFANAINVWREFSPTWEMAENGLNFIQNMCIKHKL
;
A
#
# COMPACT_ATOMS: atom_id res chain seq x y z
N MET A 1 -7.43 -22.14 61.20
CA MET A 1 -6.10 -22.63 60.80
C MET A 1 -6.28 -23.64 59.69
N ALA A 2 -5.94 -23.29 58.48
CA ALA A 2 -6.05 -24.17 57.31
C ALA A 2 -4.77 -25.01 57.14
N PRO A 3 -4.84 -26.32 56.82
CA PRO A 3 -3.65 -27.14 56.68
C PRO A 3 -3.05 -27.01 55.27
N SER A 4 -1.70 -27.05 55.25
CA SER A 4 -0.83 -26.82 54.11
C SER A 4 -0.85 -27.96 53.08
N ARG A 5 -0.62 -27.55 51.81
CA ARG A 5 -0.41 -28.42 50.66
C ARG A 5 0.98 -29.13 50.73
N ARG A 6 1.09 -30.25 51.41
CA ARG A 6 2.21 -31.20 51.24
C ARG A 6 1.80 -32.49 52.01
N THR A 7 1.32 -33.47 51.25
CA THR A 7 1.43 -34.92 51.57
C THR A 7 0.40 -35.70 50.72
N PHE A 8 0.75 -36.09 49.54
CA PHE A 8 0.10 -37.22 48.83
C PHE A 8 1.03 -37.71 47.71
N ILE A 9 2.15 -38.31 48.11
CA ILE A 9 2.88 -39.25 47.28
C ILE A 9 3.37 -40.34 48.25
N HIS A 10 2.75 -41.48 48.24
CA HIS A 10 3.38 -42.78 48.41
C HIS A 10 2.31 -43.91 48.34
N GLN A 11 2.71 -44.97 47.64
CA GLN A 11 2.16 -46.30 47.59
C GLN A 11 1.02 -46.55 46.60
N LEU A 12 1.40 -47.19 45.49
CA LEU A 12 0.85 -48.50 45.09
C LEU A 12 1.75 -49.11 44.00
N THR A 13 2.67 -49.96 44.47
CA THR A 13 3.30 -50.99 43.64
C THR A 13 2.43 -52.21 43.68
N SER A 14 1.89 -52.66 42.54
CA SER A 14 1.54 -54.08 42.36
C SER A 14 1.52 -54.38 40.85
N ALA A 15 2.15 -55.49 40.52
CA ALA A 15 2.42 -56.02 39.20
C ALA A 15 1.15 -56.29 38.38
N GLY A 16 1.20 -55.87 37.09
CA GLY A 16 0.18 -56.25 36.13
C GLY A 16 0.82 -56.25 34.73
N THR A 17 0.78 -57.39 34.11
CA THR A 17 1.24 -57.87 32.81
C THR A 17 1.27 -56.81 31.71
N LEU A 18 2.44 -56.63 31.04
CA LEU A 18 2.61 -55.89 29.80
C LEU A 18 1.80 -56.54 28.68
N SER A 19 0.73 -55.89 28.26
CA SER A 19 0.13 -56.11 26.95
C SER A 19 0.69 -55.02 26.01
N VAL A 20 1.50 -55.43 25.05
CA VAL A 20 2.07 -54.53 24.01
C VAL A 20 0.92 -54.15 23.06
N MET A 21 0.31 -53.00 23.28
CA MET A 21 -0.54 -52.37 22.28
C MET A 21 0.36 -51.56 21.33
N THR A 22 0.53 -52.06 20.11
CA THR A 22 1.07 -51.31 18.97
C THR A 22 0.17 -50.11 18.72
N PRO A 23 0.68 -48.86 18.68
CA PRO A 23 -0.13 -47.73 18.28
C PRO A 23 -0.42 -47.83 16.79
N VAL A 24 -1.68 -47.97 16.43
CA VAL A 24 -2.17 -47.72 15.07
C VAL A 24 -2.01 -46.21 14.81
N LEU A 25 -0.90 -45.87 14.16
CA LEU A 25 -0.72 -44.56 13.54
C LEU A 25 -1.75 -44.47 12.41
N SER A 26 -2.92 -43.90 12.69
CA SER A 26 -3.81 -43.42 11.64
C SER A 26 -3.07 -42.32 10.88
N GLN A 27 -2.64 -42.64 9.66
CA GLN A 27 -2.17 -41.65 8.69
C GLN A 27 -3.35 -40.72 8.41
N PHE A 28 -3.39 -39.60 9.12
CA PHE A 28 -4.14 -38.44 8.64
C PHE A 28 -3.40 -37.94 7.41
N GLU A 29 -3.80 -38.36 6.23
CA GLU A 29 -3.50 -37.67 4.98
C GLU A 29 -4.06 -36.25 5.13
N ILE A 30 -3.18 -35.31 5.47
CA ILE A 30 -3.47 -33.88 5.26
C ILE A 30 -3.62 -33.74 3.75
N LYS A 31 -4.86 -33.75 3.25
CA LYS A 31 -5.15 -33.30 1.89
C LYS A 31 -4.58 -31.90 1.80
N GLN A 32 -3.43 -31.79 1.14
CA GLN A 32 -2.96 -30.51 0.64
C GLN A 32 -4.05 -30.02 -0.32
N THR A 33 -4.97 -29.20 0.18
CA THR A 33 -5.81 -28.38 -0.66
C THR A 33 -4.85 -27.58 -1.52
N LYS A 34 -4.83 -27.83 -2.82
CA LYS A 34 -4.13 -26.97 -3.78
C LYS A 34 -4.69 -25.56 -3.55
N ILE A 35 -3.93 -24.73 -2.84
CA ILE A 35 -4.22 -23.33 -2.67
C ILE A 35 -4.19 -22.77 -4.09
N LYS A 36 -5.31 -22.17 -4.54
CA LYS A 36 -5.35 -21.46 -5.81
C LYS A 36 -4.22 -20.42 -5.75
N PRO A 37 -3.33 -20.35 -6.76
CA PRO A 37 -2.28 -19.35 -6.73
C PRO A 37 -2.91 -17.98 -6.53
N MET A 38 -2.39 -17.23 -5.59
CA MET A 38 -2.75 -15.85 -5.33
C MET A 38 -2.47 -15.04 -6.59
N ASN A 39 -3.46 -14.32 -7.11
CA ASN A 39 -3.31 -13.54 -8.34
C ASN A 39 -2.76 -12.12 -8.05
N ASN A 40 -2.83 -11.68 -6.79
CA ASN A 40 -2.37 -10.36 -6.36
C ASN A 40 -0.85 -10.37 -6.17
N LYS A 41 -0.22 -9.28 -6.57
CA LYS A 41 1.18 -9.00 -6.26
C LYS A 41 1.28 -8.26 -4.94
N ILE A 42 2.28 -8.61 -4.13
CA ILE A 42 2.53 -7.93 -2.86
C ILE A 42 3.78 -7.07 -3.00
N GLY A 43 3.62 -5.77 -2.75
CA GLY A 43 4.70 -4.78 -2.77
C GLY A 43 5.01 -4.21 -1.39
N PHE A 44 6.17 -3.56 -1.28
CA PHE A 44 6.54 -2.77 -0.10
C PHE A 44 7.00 -1.37 -0.51
N ASN A 45 6.43 -0.34 0.11
CA ASN A 45 6.78 1.05 -0.15
C ASN A 45 8.09 1.42 0.56
N LEU A 46 9.08 1.85 -0.20
CA LEU A 46 10.43 2.16 0.26
C LEU A 46 10.53 3.45 1.10
N LEU A 47 9.44 4.23 1.19
CA LEU A 47 9.35 5.38 2.11
C LEU A 47 9.61 5.01 3.57
N ALA A 48 9.47 3.73 3.94
CA ALA A 48 9.90 3.22 5.24
C ALA A 48 11.42 3.33 5.48
N TRP A 49 12.24 3.50 4.44
CA TRP A 49 13.69 3.67 4.53
C TRP A 49 14.17 5.01 3.99
N SER A 50 13.67 5.43 2.84
CA SER A 50 14.07 6.68 2.19
C SER A 50 13.04 7.17 1.18
N ALA A 51 12.85 8.49 1.14
CA ALA A 51 12.11 9.17 0.08
C ALA A 51 12.96 9.44 -1.18
N ILE A 52 14.21 8.97 -1.21
CA ILE A 52 15.18 9.25 -2.27
C ILE A 52 15.56 7.96 -2.99
N VAL A 53 15.37 7.92 -4.32
CA VAL A 53 15.84 6.82 -5.15
C VAL A 53 17.36 6.93 -5.35
N SER A 54 18.10 5.97 -4.81
CA SER A 54 19.56 5.89 -4.90
C SER A 54 20.05 4.45 -4.79
N ASP A 55 21.34 4.23 -5.10
CA ASP A 55 21.98 2.93 -4.98
C ASP A 55 22.04 2.42 -3.52
N GLU A 56 21.84 3.30 -2.52
CA GLU A 56 21.71 2.94 -1.10
C GLU A 56 20.49 2.06 -0.80
N LEU A 57 19.48 2.09 -1.67
CA LEU A 57 18.30 1.21 -1.55
C LEU A 57 18.58 -0.23 -2.01
N PHE A 58 19.65 -0.52 -2.74
CA PHE A 58 19.91 -1.85 -3.30
C PHE A 58 19.94 -2.96 -2.25
N PRO A 59 20.66 -2.86 -1.12
CA PRO A 59 20.63 -3.90 -0.09
C PRO A 59 19.23 -4.11 0.53
N ILE A 60 18.41 -3.05 0.56
CA ILE A 60 17.03 -3.10 1.06
C ILE A 60 16.18 -3.91 0.09
N VAL A 61 16.26 -3.59 -1.20
CA VAL A 61 15.53 -4.27 -2.28
C VAL A 61 15.91 -5.76 -2.33
N GLU A 62 17.20 -6.09 -2.22
CA GLU A 62 17.70 -7.48 -2.15
C GLU A 62 17.12 -8.25 -0.95
N ARG A 63 16.99 -7.58 0.21
CA ARG A 63 16.40 -8.23 1.38
C ARG A 63 14.90 -8.41 1.24
N LEU A 64 14.18 -7.45 0.68
CA LEU A 64 12.73 -7.58 0.40
C LEU A 64 12.46 -8.72 -0.59
N GLN A 65 13.30 -8.88 -1.61
CA GLN A 65 13.25 -10.02 -2.53
C GLN A 65 13.42 -11.36 -1.78
N LYS A 66 14.40 -11.46 -0.88
CA LYS A 66 14.64 -12.69 -0.07
C LYS A 66 13.50 -12.99 0.90
N ILE A 67 12.82 -11.97 1.41
CA ILE A 67 11.61 -12.11 2.24
C ILE A 67 10.45 -12.67 1.41
N GLY A 68 10.38 -12.37 0.11
CA GLY A 68 9.38 -12.94 -0.82
C GLY A 68 8.37 -11.93 -1.36
N TYR A 69 8.70 -10.65 -1.41
CA TYR A 69 7.90 -9.63 -2.09
C TYR A 69 7.96 -9.80 -3.62
N ASP A 70 6.88 -9.44 -4.32
CA ASP A 70 6.80 -9.44 -5.78
C ASP A 70 7.33 -8.12 -6.38
N GLY A 71 7.42 -7.07 -5.58
CA GLY A 71 7.91 -5.78 -6.03
C GLY A 71 8.10 -4.77 -4.92
N VAL A 72 8.59 -3.60 -5.32
CA VAL A 72 8.85 -2.46 -4.46
C VAL A 72 8.19 -1.20 -5.01
N GLU A 73 7.83 -0.29 -4.12
CA GLU A 73 7.29 1.01 -4.51
C GLU A 73 8.25 2.12 -4.07
N CYS A 74 8.64 2.98 -5.01
CA CYS A 74 9.58 4.05 -4.73
C CYS A 74 8.96 5.44 -4.91
N ALA A 75 9.42 6.41 -4.12
CA ALA A 75 9.00 7.79 -4.25
C ALA A 75 9.59 8.43 -5.51
N MET A 76 8.79 9.30 -6.14
CA MET A 76 9.22 10.09 -7.29
C MET A 76 9.82 11.42 -6.80
N ASP A 77 11.11 11.38 -6.43
CA ASP A 77 11.89 12.56 -6.07
C ASP A 77 12.51 13.24 -7.32
N ALA A 78 13.24 14.34 -7.13
CA ALA A 78 13.83 15.10 -8.24
C ALA A 78 15.22 14.59 -8.66
N ARG A 79 15.43 13.26 -8.72
CA ARG A 79 16.70 12.67 -9.12
C ARG A 79 16.91 12.64 -10.63
N GLU A 80 18.18 12.49 -11.01
CA GLU A 80 18.59 12.31 -12.38
C GLU A 80 18.03 11.01 -12.98
N LYS A 81 17.71 11.05 -14.26
CA LYS A 81 17.23 9.90 -15.03
C LYS A 81 18.03 8.62 -14.78
N SER A 82 19.35 8.73 -14.74
CA SER A 82 20.26 7.60 -14.55
C SER A 82 20.09 6.87 -13.22
N ALA A 83 19.65 7.56 -12.15
CA ALA A 83 19.37 6.93 -10.87
C ALA A 83 18.16 5.99 -10.98
N TYR A 84 17.09 6.44 -11.62
CA TYR A 84 15.89 5.64 -11.88
C TYR A 84 16.20 4.43 -12.77
N GLN A 85 16.96 4.62 -13.83
CA GLN A 85 17.36 3.50 -14.73
C GLN A 85 18.18 2.44 -14.00
N ARG A 86 19.16 2.84 -13.14
CA ARG A 86 19.92 1.88 -12.35
C ARG A 86 19.06 1.16 -11.33
N PHE A 87 18.15 1.90 -10.67
CA PHE A 87 17.25 1.32 -9.68
C PHE A 87 16.30 0.30 -10.33
N GLY A 88 15.63 0.67 -11.43
CA GLY A 88 14.74 -0.22 -12.15
C GLY A 88 15.45 -1.48 -12.63
N LYS A 89 16.64 -1.32 -13.26
CA LYS A 89 17.46 -2.46 -13.67
C LYS A 89 17.80 -3.38 -12.51
N HIS A 90 18.23 -2.83 -11.36
CA HIS A 90 18.59 -3.63 -10.18
C HIS A 90 17.38 -4.42 -9.65
N ALA A 91 16.20 -3.79 -9.55
CA ALA A 91 14.98 -4.47 -9.13
C ALA A 91 14.60 -5.61 -10.10
N HIS A 92 14.63 -5.36 -11.40
CA HIS A 92 14.32 -6.37 -12.41
C HIS A 92 15.34 -7.52 -12.46
N ASP A 93 16.63 -7.24 -12.29
CA ASP A 93 17.67 -8.29 -12.19
C ASP A 93 17.42 -9.25 -11.02
N LEU A 94 16.69 -8.80 -9.99
CA LEU A 94 16.25 -9.60 -8.83
C LEU A 94 14.87 -10.27 -9.06
N GLY A 95 14.21 -10.00 -10.19
CA GLY A 95 12.86 -10.48 -10.48
C GLY A 95 11.74 -9.71 -9.77
N LEU A 96 12.03 -8.50 -9.26
CA LEU A 96 11.04 -7.61 -8.65
C LEU A 96 10.47 -6.62 -9.66
N GLU A 97 9.18 -6.33 -9.56
CA GLU A 97 8.56 -5.22 -10.29
C GLU A 97 8.61 -3.92 -9.47
N VAL A 98 8.47 -2.79 -10.17
CA VAL A 98 8.47 -1.48 -9.54
C VAL A 98 7.12 -0.80 -9.72
N THR A 99 6.60 -0.20 -8.66
CA THR A 99 5.55 0.81 -8.68
C THR A 99 6.10 2.11 -8.10
N CYS A 100 5.39 3.22 -8.31
CA CYS A 100 5.87 4.54 -7.93
C CYS A 100 4.81 5.30 -7.14
N VAL A 101 5.24 6.11 -6.16
CA VAL A 101 4.35 7.04 -5.45
C VAL A 101 4.77 8.50 -5.72
N LEU A 102 3.78 9.35 -6.02
CA LEU A 102 3.95 10.77 -6.33
C LEU A 102 3.04 11.62 -5.46
N ALA A 103 3.61 12.65 -4.86
CA ALA A 103 2.88 13.79 -4.32
C ALA A 103 3.37 15.08 -4.99
N VAL A 104 2.51 16.10 -5.03
CA VAL A 104 2.83 17.42 -5.58
C VAL A 104 2.74 18.49 -4.50
N GLY A 105 3.58 19.49 -4.59
CA GLY A 105 3.62 20.63 -3.68
C GLY A 105 2.79 21.82 -4.16
N PRO A 106 2.75 22.91 -3.38
CA PRO A 106 1.96 24.10 -3.70
C PRO A 106 2.37 24.78 -5.02
N GLU A 107 3.65 24.69 -5.43
CA GLU A 107 4.13 25.25 -6.70
C GLU A 107 3.77 24.40 -7.94
N GLU A 108 3.22 23.21 -7.71
CA GLU A 108 2.80 22.22 -8.70
C GLU A 108 1.35 21.77 -8.43
N ASN A 109 0.50 22.69 -7.98
CA ASN A 109 -0.86 22.37 -7.55
C ASN A 109 -1.84 22.34 -8.74
N PRO A 110 -2.42 21.17 -9.11
CA PRO A 110 -3.30 21.06 -10.28
C PRO A 110 -4.63 21.79 -10.13
N ILE A 111 -5.03 22.17 -8.91
CA ILE A 111 -6.27 22.91 -8.66
C ILE A 111 -6.09 24.44 -8.63
N ASP A 112 -4.86 24.91 -8.70
CA ASP A 112 -4.55 26.34 -8.55
C ASP A 112 -5.29 27.24 -9.56
N GLY A 113 -5.55 28.47 -9.18
CA GLY A 113 -6.12 29.51 -10.05
C GLY A 113 -5.23 29.89 -11.21
N SER A 114 -3.91 29.84 -11.02
CA SER A 114 -2.89 30.16 -12.01
C SER A 114 -2.70 29.04 -13.03
N LEU A 115 -2.85 29.38 -14.31
CA LEU A 115 -2.53 28.44 -15.40
C LEU A 115 -1.06 27.98 -15.36
N ASN A 116 -0.15 28.87 -14.95
CA ASN A 116 1.28 28.55 -14.87
C ASN A 116 1.56 27.47 -13.81
N ILE A 117 0.92 27.55 -12.63
CA ILE A 117 1.07 26.52 -11.58
C ILE A 117 0.47 25.19 -12.04
N ARG A 118 -0.71 25.21 -12.69
CA ARG A 118 -1.29 23.98 -13.26
C ARG A 118 -0.44 23.38 -14.38
N GLN A 119 0.24 24.21 -15.18
CA GLN A 119 1.19 23.72 -16.19
C GLN A 119 2.39 23.04 -15.54
N LYS A 120 2.96 23.63 -14.48
CA LYS A 120 4.05 23.00 -13.71
C LYS A 120 3.61 21.65 -13.12
N SER A 121 2.36 21.54 -12.64
CA SER A 121 1.78 20.27 -12.18
C SER A 121 1.76 19.23 -13.29
N LEU A 122 1.27 19.59 -14.47
CA LEU A 122 1.27 18.69 -15.63
C LEU A 122 2.69 18.26 -16.02
N ASP A 123 3.63 19.20 -16.04
CA ASP A 123 5.04 18.91 -16.35
C ASP A 123 5.68 17.99 -15.32
N ARG A 124 5.36 18.16 -14.03
CA ARG A 124 5.79 17.28 -12.93
C ARG A 124 5.25 15.86 -13.09
N ILE A 125 3.97 15.72 -13.40
CA ILE A 125 3.35 14.41 -13.60
C ILE A 125 3.94 13.73 -14.86
N LYS A 126 4.14 14.46 -15.96
CA LYS A 126 4.80 13.92 -17.16
C LYS A 126 6.23 13.48 -16.87
N TRP A 127 6.99 14.28 -16.12
CA TRP A 127 8.32 13.90 -15.66
C TRP A 127 8.29 12.59 -14.87
N ALA A 128 7.31 12.43 -13.96
CA ALA A 128 7.17 11.19 -13.19
C ALA A 128 6.82 9.99 -14.09
N ILE A 129 5.99 10.18 -15.11
CA ILE A 129 5.66 9.15 -16.11
C ILE A 129 6.92 8.73 -16.88
N ASP A 130 7.77 9.67 -17.30
CA ASP A 130 9.04 9.35 -17.96
C ASP A 130 9.97 8.55 -17.05
N ARG A 131 10.04 8.89 -15.74
CA ARG A 131 10.88 8.15 -14.77
C ARG A 131 10.31 6.76 -14.49
N ALA A 132 8.99 6.63 -14.39
CA ALA A 132 8.33 5.33 -14.27
C ALA A 132 8.65 4.45 -15.49
N HIS A 133 8.56 5.01 -16.69
CA HIS A 133 8.95 4.30 -17.93
C HIS A 133 10.42 3.89 -17.94
N ASP A 134 11.34 4.76 -17.46
CA ASP A 134 12.76 4.43 -17.32
C ASP A 134 13.04 3.26 -16.36
N MET A 135 12.12 2.97 -15.44
CA MET A 135 12.16 1.84 -14.50
C MET A 135 11.27 0.66 -14.92
N GLU A 136 10.61 0.75 -16.09
CA GLU A 136 9.57 -0.21 -16.52
C GLU A 136 8.39 -0.34 -15.56
N ALA A 137 8.20 0.65 -14.67
CA ALA A 137 7.07 0.70 -13.76
C ALA A 137 5.77 1.01 -14.50
N LYS A 138 4.70 0.29 -14.16
CA LYS A 138 3.39 0.40 -14.83
C LYS A 138 2.35 1.18 -14.03
N VAL A 139 2.66 1.55 -12.79
CA VAL A 139 1.75 2.25 -11.88
C VAL A 139 2.47 3.42 -11.22
N ILE A 140 1.83 4.59 -11.26
CA ILE A 140 2.14 5.73 -10.40
C ILE A 140 0.91 5.98 -9.53
N CYS A 141 1.06 5.87 -8.21
CA CYS A 141 0.00 6.12 -7.24
C CYS A 141 0.26 7.40 -6.43
N GLY A 142 -0.72 7.84 -5.66
CA GLY A 142 -0.58 8.91 -4.68
C GLY A 142 -1.52 10.10 -4.83
N PRO A 143 -1.40 11.12 -3.96
CA PRO A 143 -2.35 12.22 -3.84
C PRO A 143 -2.04 13.41 -4.76
N PHE A 144 -1.61 13.17 -6.01
CA PHE A 144 -1.23 14.25 -6.95
C PHE A 144 -2.42 14.91 -7.66
N HIS A 145 -3.65 14.72 -7.16
CA HIS A 145 -4.85 15.43 -7.61
C HIS A 145 -4.98 16.87 -7.03
N SER A 146 -4.22 17.17 -5.98
CA SER A 146 -4.07 18.50 -5.37
C SER A 146 -2.75 18.54 -4.59
N ALA A 147 -2.28 19.73 -4.25
CA ALA A 147 -1.05 19.89 -3.47
C ALA A 147 -1.21 19.32 -2.05
N PHE A 148 -0.23 18.50 -1.61
CA PHE A 148 -0.16 17.95 -0.27
C PHE A 148 -0.07 19.07 0.78
N ALA A 149 -0.79 18.92 1.89
CA ALA A 149 -0.81 19.83 3.04
C ALA A 149 -1.04 21.31 2.67
N THR A 150 -1.80 21.55 1.59
CA THR A 150 -2.11 22.93 1.12
C THR A 150 -3.61 23.17 1.19
N PHE A 151 -4.03 24.14 2.01
CA PHE A 151 -5.43 24.38 2.37
C PHE A 151 -5.84 25.81 2.08
N THR A 152 -7.05 25.99 1.57
CA THR A 152 -7.65 27.32 1.36
C THR A 152 -8.41 27.84 2.59
N GLY A 153 -8.65 26.98 3.58
CA GLY A 153 -9.53 27.28 4.72
C GLY A 153 -11.02 27.27 4.38
N GLN A 154 -11.37 26.82 3.16
CA GLN A 154 -12.75 26.68 2.68
C GLN A 154 -12.97 25.26 2.14
N PRO A 155 -14.21 24.77 2.09
CA PRO A 155 -14.53 23.52 1.40
C PRO A 155 -14.11 23.55 -0.07
N PRO A 156 -13.82 22.38 -0.69
CA PRO A 156 -13.46 22.33 -2.11
C PRO A 156 -14.59 22.83 -3.00
N THR A 157 -14.20 23.55 -4.04
CA THR A 157 -15.14 24.13 -5.01
C THR A 157 -15.22 23.29 -6.28
N GLU A 158 -16.33 23.40 -7.00
CA GLU A 158 -16.50 22.76 -8.33
C GLU A 158 -15.39 23.18 -9.32
N LYS A 159 -14.92 24.43 -9.24
CA LYS A 159 -13.83 24.93 -10.11
C LYS A 159 -12.51 24.20 -9.84
N GLU A 160 -12.22 23.81 -8.61
CA GLU A 160 -11.02 23.07 -8.24
C GLU A 160 -11.07 21.63 -8.78
N TYR A 161 -12.21 20.96 -8.66
CA TYR A 161 -12.41 19.64 -9.29
C TYR A 161 -12.24 19.70 -10.82
N VAL A 162 -12.80 20.73 -11.50
CA VAL A 162 -12.66 20.89 -12.94
C VAL A 162 -11.18 21.10 -13.33
N ARG A 163 -10.45 21.96 -12.62
CA ARG A 163 -9.02 22.24 -12.89
C ARG A 163 -8.17 21.00 -12.70
N SER A 164 -8.38 20.26 -11.60
CA SER A 164 -7.70 18.99 -11.36
C SER A 164 -7.97 18.00 -12.50
N ALA A 165 -9.23 17.83 -12.88
CA ALA A 165 -9.60 16.91 -13.95
C ALA A 165 -9.00 17.27 -15.31
N GLU A 166 -8.87 18.55 -15.64
CA GLU A 166 -8.24 19.04 -16.88
C GLU A 166 -6.74 18.67 -16.93
N VAL A 167 -6.00 18.89 -15.84
CA VAL A 167 -4.59 18.53 -15.72
C VAL A 167 -4.41 17.02 -15.79
N LEU A 168 -5.21 16.27 -15.02
CA LEU A 168 -5.12 14.80 -14.93
C LEU A 168 -5.52 14.11 -16.24
N ARG A 169 -6.44 14.66 -17.02
CA ARG A 169 -6.78 14.12 -18.34
C ARG A 169 -5.58 14.21 -19.29
N GLN A 170 -4.93 15.38 -19.37
CA GLN A 170 -3.74 15.55 -20.20
C GLN A 170 -2.58 14.65 -19.73
N ALA A 171 -2.43 14.47 -18.41
CA ALA A 171 -1.48 13.53 -17.84
C ALA A 171 -1.84 12.08 -18.22
N GLY A 172 -3.12 11.71 -18.20
CA GLY A 172 -3.62 10.40 -18.62
C GLY A 172 -3.33 10.10 -20.09
N GLU A 173 -3.53 11.07 -20.98
CA GLU A 173 -3.19 10.96 -22.40
C GLU A 173 -1.69 10.71 -22.60
N TYR A 174 -0.83 11.36 -21.81
CA TYR A 174 0.62 11.13 -21.84
C TYR A 174 1.00 9.76 -21.26
N ALA A 175 0.38 9.39 -20.14
CA ALA A 175 0.60 8.10 -19.47
C ALA A 175 0.22 6.91 -20.36
N ALA A 176 -0.82 7.05 -21.17
CA ALA A 176 -1.24 6.00 -22.13
C ALA A 176 -0.14 5.69 -23.16
N GLN A 177 0.63 6.69 -23.60
CA GLN A 177 1.74 6.50 -24.56
C GLN A 177 2.93 5.74 -23.92
N ALA A 178 3.10 5.87 -22.60
CA ALA A 178 4.14 5.18 -21.83
C ALA A 178 3.66 3.86 -21.22
N GLU A 179 2.40 3.46 -21.47
CA GLU A 179 1.74 2.29 -20.86
C GLU A 179 1.74 2.33 -19.31
N VAL A 180 1.62 3.54 -18.73
CA VAL A 180 1.57 3.77 -17.29
C VAL A 180 0.12 4.06 -16.88
N THR A 181 -0.29 3.52 -15.76
CA THR A 181 -1.57 3.85 -15.10
C THR A 181 -1.32 4.81 -13.95
N LEU A 182 -2.06 5.91 -13.92
CA LEU A 182 -2.07 6.88 -12.84
C LEU A 182 -3.20 6.50 -11.87
N THR A 183 -2.88 6.26 -10.59
CA THR A 183 -3.87 5.89 -9.57
C THR A 183 -3.91 6.95 -8.47
N LEU A 184 -4.99 7.73 -8.48
CA LEU A 184 -5.19 8.85 -7.56
C LEU A 184 -5.58 8.35 -6.17
N GLU A 185 -5.07 9.01 -5.15
CA GLU A 185 -5.30 8.68 -3.75
C GLU A 185 -6.17 9.73 -3.06
N ALA A 186 -7.26 9.29 -2.40
CA ALA A 186 -7.92 10.13 -1.41
C ALA A 186 -7.20 9.97 -0.07
N ILE A 187 -6.71 11.08 0.46
CA ILE A 187 -5.99 11.09 1.74
C ILE A 187 -6.77 11.86 2.81
N ASN A 188 -6.42 11.64 4.07
CA ASN A 188 -7.13 12.20 5.21
C ASN A 188 -7.18 13.74 5.20
N ARG A 189 -8.15 14.30 5.91
CA ARG A 189 -8.44 15.74 5.99
C ARG A 189 -7.33 16.60 6.58
N PHE A 190 -6.32 16.00 7.21
CA PHE A 190 -5.18 16.71 7.77
C PHE A 190 -4.08 16.93 6.74
N GLU A 191 -4.15 16.22 5.61
CA GLU A 191 -3.15 16.22 4.54
C GLU A 191 -3.72 16.75 3.22
N CYS A 192 -5.04 16.70 3.01
CA CYS A 192 -5.70 17.21 1.80
C CYS A 192 -7.12 17.67 2.14
N TYR A 193 -7.71 18.54 1.31
CA TYR A 193 -9.11 18.92 1.42
C TYR A 193 -9.95 18.64 0.17
N LEU A 194 -9.33 18.30 -0.98
CA LEU A 194 -10.07 18.09 -2.22
C LEU A 194 -10.82 16.75 -2.22
N CYS A 195 -10.09 15.65 -1.99
CA CYS A 195 -10.67 14.30 -1.94
C CYS A 195 -10.22 13.57 -0.67
N ASN A 196 -11.15 13.35 0.25
CA ASN A 196 -10.89 12.59 1.49
C ASN A 196 -11.61 11.23 1.49
N THR A 197 -12.62 11.05 0.67
CA THR A 197 -13.41 9.82 0.61
C THR A 197 -13.38 9.19 -0.78
N MET A 198 -13.64 7.88 -0.85
CA MET A 198 -13.77 7.16 -2.12
C MET A 198 -14.90 7.75 -2.99
N GLY A 199 -15.95 8.27 -2.37
CA GLY A 199 -17.02 8.93 -3.11
C GLY A 199 -16.55 10.17 -3.87
N GLN A 200 -15.74 11.03 -3.23
CA GLN A 200 -15.15 12.21 -3.87
C GLN A 200 -14.12 11.82 -4.94
N LEU A 201 -13.26 10.84 -4.63
CA LEU A 201 -12.23 10.39 -5.54
C LEU A 201 -12.81 9.77 -6.82
N VAL A 202 -13.82 8.90 -6.69
CA VAL A 202 -14.51 8.31 -7.85
C VAL A 202 -15.16 9.41 -8.71
N GLY A 203 -15.81 10.40 -8.09
CA GLY A 203 -16.37 11.55 -8.81
C GLY A 203 -15.30 12.36 -9.58
N LEU A 204 -14.08 12.48 -9.03
CA LEU A 204 -12.97 13.11 -9.74
C LEU A 204 -12.48 12.24 -10.92
N VAL A 205 -12.29 10.93 -10.72
CA VAL A 205 -11.86 10.00 -11.79
C VAL A 205 -12.88 9.96 -12.93
N GLU A 206 -14.18 9.92 -12.61
CA GLU A 206 -15.27 10.00 -13.61
C GLU A 206 -15.20 11.31 -14.40
N ARG A 207 -14.91 12.42 -13.74
CA ARG A 207 -14.71 13.74 -14.37
C ARG A 207 -13.48 13.81 -15.26
N VAL A 208 -12.36 13.16 -14.85
CA VAL A 208 -11.16 13.02 -15.70
C VAL A 208 -11.51 12.25 -16.97
N SER A 209 -12.32 11.20 -16.87
CA SER A 209 -12.81 10.41 -18.00
C SER A 209 -11.70 9.90 -18.93
N HIS A 210 -10.65 9.28 -18.34
CA HIS A 210 -9.54 8.69 -19.09
C HIS A 210 -9.18 7.29 -18.53
N PRO A 211 -9.01 6.25 -19.38
CA PRO A 211 -8.80 4.87 -18.93
C PRO A 211 -7.49 4.66 -18.14
N ASN A 212 -6.46 5.48 -18.40
CA ASN A 212 -5.18 5.40 -17.67
C ASN A 212 -5.18 6.24 -16.37
N VAL A 213 -6.32 6.83 -15.97
CA VAL A 213 -6.47 7.50 -14.68
C VAL A 213 -7.50 6.75 -13.87
N LYS A 214 -7.07 6.16 -12.77
CA LYS A 214 -7.87 5.33 -11.87
C LYS A 214 -7.80 5.85 -10.44
N ALA A 215 -8.50 5.22 -9.53
CA ALA A 215 -8.40 5.46 -8.10
C ALA A 215 -7.56 4.38 -7.43
N MET A 216 -6.95 4.71 -6.29
CA MET A 216 -6.43 3.74 -5.36
C MET A 216 -7.21 3.77 -4.04
N TYR A 217 -7.03 2.74 -3.23
CA TYR A 217 -7.59 2.61 -1.90
C TYR A 217 -6.45 2.44 -0.89
N ASP A 218 -6.32 3.39 0.03
CA ASP A 218 -5.42 3.28 1.18
C ASP A 218 -6.22 3.03 2.45
N THR A 219 -5.87 1.96 3.17
CA THR A 219 -6.60 1.51 4.35
C THR A 219 -6.42 2.43 5.56
N HIS A 220 -5.29 3.14 5.69
CA HIS A 220 -5.06 4.12 6.73
C HIS A 220 -5.96 5.34 6.55
N HIS A 221 -5.98 5.91 5.35
CA HIS A 221 -6.83 7.07 5.06
C HIS A 221 -8.31 6.72 5.14
N ALA A 222 -8.69 5.56 4.62
CA ALA A 222 -10.06 5.06 4.73
C ALA A 222 -10.48 4.83 6.19
N ASN A 223 -9.58 4.37 7.05
CA ASN A 223 -9.85 4.17 8.47
C ASN A 223 -10.21 5.47 9.20
N MET A 224 -9.70 6.60 8.75
CA MET A 224 -10.03 7.92 9.31
C MET A 224 -11.29 8.53 8.69
N GLU A 225 -11.53 8.34 7.40
CA GLU A 225 -12.51 9.13 6.64
C GLU A 225 -13.77 8.36 6.27
N GLU A 226 -13.70 7.04 6.14
CA GLU A 226 -14.83 6.23 5.70
C GLU A 226 -15.64 5.67 6.87
N LYS A 227 -16.95 5.80 6.78
CA LYS A 227 -17.84 5.25 7.84
C LYS A 227 -18.05 3.74 7.70
N LYS A 228 -17.87 3.19 6.50
CA LYS A 228 -18.13 1.77 6.17
C LYS A 228 -17.21 1.32 5.04
N PHE A 229 -16.21 0.53 5.35
CA PHE A 229 -15.18 0.07 4.41
C PHE A 229 -15.77 -0.69 3.23
N LYS A 230 -16.67 -1.64 3.47
CA LYS A 230 -17.35 -2.37 2.40
C LYS A 230 -18.02 -1.44 1.40
N MET A 231 -18.67 -0.38 1.87
CA MET A 231 -19.37 0.55 0.96
C MET A 231 -18.37 1.41 0.17
N SER A 232 -17.28 1.84 0.78
CA SER A 232 -16.24 2.62 0.09
C SER A 232 -15.51 1.78 -0.95
N ILE A 233 -15.16 0.52 -0.64
CA ILE A 233 -14.56 -0.41 -1.59
C ILE A 233 -15.52 -0.74 -2.74
N ASN A 234 -16.80 -1.03 -2.46
CA ASN A 234 -17.79 -1.24 -3.51
C ASN A 234 -17.90 -0.02 -4.44
N LYS A 235 -17.78 1.20 -3.89
CA LYS A 235 -17.87 2.43 -4.67
C LYS A 235 -16.67 2.62 -5.59
N VAL A 236 -15.45 2.33 -5.10
CA VAL A 236 -14.22 2.54 -5.88
C VAL A 236 -13.86 1.37 -6.81
N SER A 237 -14.37 0.16 -6.56
CA SER A 237 -13.95 -1.06 -7.28
C SER A 237 -14.05 -0.97 -8.82
N PRO A 238 -15.01 -0.27 -9.46
CA PRO A 238 -15.06 -0.17 -10.93
C PRO A 238 -13.85 0.57 -11.53
N VAL A 239 -13.20 1.42 -10.73
CA VAL A 239 -12.06 2.25 -11.15
C VAL A 239 -10.81 2.02 -10.31
N LEU A 240 -10.80 0.96 -9.49
CA LEU A 240 -9.69 0.63 -8.59
C LEU A 240 -8.49 0.12 -9.37
N GLY A 241 -7.33 0.76 -9.20
CA GLY A 241 -6.08 0.40 -9.88
C GLY A 241 -4.94 0.01 -8.95
N HIS A 242 -5.00 0.38 -7.67
CA HIS A 242 -3.94 0.12 -6.68
C HIS A 242 -4.50 0.09 -5.26
N VAL A 243 -3.85 -0.64 -4.35
CA VAL A 243 -4.24 -0.70 -2.94
C VAL A 243 -3.01 -0.58 -2.05
N HIS A 244 -3.04 0.38 -1.12
CA HIS A 244 -2.12 0.42 0.01
C HIS A 244 -2.71 -0.30 1.21
N ILE A 245 -1.94 -1.26 1.71
CA ILE A 245 -2.18 -1.96 2.97
C ILE A 245 -1.41 -1.22 4.05
N SER A 246 -2.08 -0.39 4.78
CA SER A 246 -1.48 0.53 5.75
C SER A 246 -2.27 0.51 7.06
N GLU A 247 -1.59 0.31 8.19
CA GLU A 247 -2.24 0.28 9.50
C GLU A 247 -2.66 1.69 9.93
N ASN A 248 -3.56 1.75 10.91
CA ASN A 248 -4.07 3.03 11.43
C ASN A 248 -2.97 3.97 11.97
N ASP A 249 -1.86 3.42 12.44
CA ASP A 249 -0.70 4.17 12.93
C ASP A 249 0.50 4.16 11.98
N ARG A 250 0.35 3.62 10.75
CA ARG A 250 1.45 3.43 9.77
C ARG A 250 2.52 2.40 10.20
N GLY A 251 2.20 1.56 11.20
CA GLY A 251 3.03 0.46 11.65
C GLY A 251 2.80 -0.85 10.88
N THR A 252 3.01 -1.98 11.57
CA THR A 252 2.82 -3.32 11.00
C THR A 252 1.35 -3.59 10.69
N PRO A 253 0.97 -3.91 9.43
CA PRO A 253 -0.40 -4.29 9.12
C PRO A 253 -0.88 -5.48 9.96
N GLY A 254 -2.04 -5.31 10.59
CA GLY A 254 -2.65 -6.31 11.49
C GLY A 254 -2.39 -6.11 12.97
N ASP A 255 -1.49 -5.21 13.36
CA ASP A 255 -1.20 -4.92 14.78
C ASP A 255 -2.10 -3.79 15.36
N GLY A 256 -2.93 -3.16 14.53
CA GLY A 256 -3.80 -2.06 14.94
C GLY A 256 -5.28 -2.40 14.89
N HIS A 257 -6.09 -1.49 14.34
CA HIS A 257 -7.55 -1.63 14.37
C HIS A 257 -8.23 -1.38 13.01
N VAL A 258 -7.48 -1.40 11.91
CA VAL A 258 -8.08 -1.35 10.58
C VAL A 258 -9.01 -2.55 10.38
N LEU A 259 -10.13 -2.36 9.71
CA LEU A 259 -11.15 -3.41 9.49
C LEU A 259 -10.71 -4.38 8.38
N TRP A 260 -9.67 -5.16 8.66
CA TRP A 260 -9.00 -6.03 7.69
C TRP A 260 -9.92 -7.08 7.07
N ASP A 261 -10.73 -7.76 7.88
CA ASP A 261 -11.65 -8.78 7.37
C ASP A 261 -12.67 -8.19 6.39
N GLU A 262 -13.21 -7.01 6.69
CA GLU A 262 -14.15 -6.33 5.80
C GLU A 262 -13.47 -5.85 4.52
N THR A 263 -12.22 -5.37 4.64
CA THR A 263 -11.39 -4.92 3.52
C THR A 263 -11.10 -6.06 2.54
N PHE A 264 -10.47 -7.15 3.01
CA PHE A 264 -10.10 -8.28 2.15
C PHE A 264 -11.32 -9.03 1.59
N ALA A 265 -12.37 -9.21 2.38
CA ALA A 265 -13.62 -9.78 1.89
C ALA A 265 -14.25 -8.93 0.77
N SER A 266 -14.16 -7.59 0.88
CA SER A 266 -14.70 -6.70 -0.15
C SER A 266 -13.86 -6.70 -1.42
N LEU A 267 -12.53 -6.68 -1.31
CA LEU A 267 -11.62 -6.81 -2.45
C LEU A 267 -11.83 -8.15 -3.19
N ALA A 268 -11.98 -9.25 -2.45
CA ALA A 268 -12.26 -10.57 -3.01
C ALA A 268 -13.62 -10.63 -3.72
N ALA A 269 -14.66 -10.02 -3.15
CA ALA A 269 -15.98 -9.96 -3.76
C ALA A 269 -15.97 -9.24 -5.13
N HIS A 270 -15.06 -8.29 -5.32
CA HIS A 270 -14.84 -7.58 -6.58
C HIS A 270 -13.73 -8.18 -7.45
N GLN A 271 -13.18 -9.34 -7.07
CA GLN A 271 -12.13 -10.04 -7.82
C GLN A 271 -10.91 -9.13 -8.10
N TYR A 272 -10.57 -8.27 -7.14
CA TYR A 272 -9.39 -7.42 -7.27
C TYR A 272 -8.13 -8.29 -7.43
N ASN A 273 -7.34 -8.02 -8.46
CA ASN A 273 -6.14 -8.79 -8.82
C ASN A 273 -4.89 -7.89 -9.02
N GLY A 274 -4.96 -6.65 -8.53
CA GLY A 274 -3.85 -5.71 -8.59
C GLY A 274 -2.87 -5.84 -7.41
N TRP A 275 -2.09 -4.79 -7.22
CA TRP A 275 -1.10 -4.69 -6.14
C TRP A 275 -1.75 -4.52 -4.77
N LEU A 276 -1.17 -5.22 -3.79
CA LEU A 276 -1.38 -5.01 -2.36
C LEU A 276 -0.04 -4.53 -1.79
N THR A 277 0.18 -3.22 -1.77
CA THR A 277 1.46 -2.64 -1.37
C THR A 277 1.40 -2.19 0.09
N ILE A 278 2.32 -2.68 0.93
CA ILE A 278 2.45 -2.17 2.30
C ILE A 278 2.99 -0.75 2.24
N GLU A 279 2.23 0.19 2.78
CA GLU A 279 2.70 1.54 3.04
C GLU A 279 2.77 1.76 4.55
N ALA A 280 3.99 1.82 5.06
CA ALA A 280 4.30 1.98 6.46
C ALA A 280 5.45 2.98 6.62
N PHE A 281 5.47 3.71 7.73
CA PHE A 281 6.44 4.79 7.91
C PHE A 281 7.27 4.59 9.16
N THR A 282 8.51 5.03 9.07
CA THR A 282 9.51 4.97 10.16
C THR A 282 10.26 6.29 10.26
N ARG A 283 11.23 6.34 11.16
CA ARG A 283 12.15 7.48 11.27
C ARG A 283 13.52 7.24 10.64
N ASN A 284 13.65 6.23 9.78
CA ASN A 284 14.91 5.95 9.07
C ASN A 284 15.35 7.13 8.17
N ASP A 285 14.37 7.85 7.57
CA ASP A 285 14.58 9.14 6.93
C ASP A 285 13.95 10.24 7.79
N PRO A 286 14.72 10.92 8.67
CA PRO A 286 14.16 11.93 9.58
C PRO A 286 13.56 13.15 8.86
N LYS A 287 14.04 13.49 7.66
CA LYS A 287 13.51 14.61 6.87
C LYS A 287 12.11 14.28 6.37
N PHE A 288 11.95 13.11 5.79
CA PHE A 288 10.64 12.61 5.34
C PHE A 288 9.69 12.42 6.54
N ALA A 289 10.13 11.74 7.59
CA ALA A 289 9.34 11.52 8.79
C ALA A 289 8.78 12.82 9.40
N ASN A 290 9.60 13.87 9.47
CA ASN A 290 9.17 15.18 9.95
C ASN A 290 8.15 15.84 9.00
N ALA A 291 8.27 15.65 7.70
CA ALA A 291 7.34 16.23 6.71
C ALA A 291 5.94 15.60 6.76
N ILE A 292 5.84 14.34 7.22
CA ILE A 292 4.57 13.60 7.34
C ILE A 292 4.15 13.36 8.81
N ASN A 293 4.74 14.10 9.76
CA ASN A 293 4.40 14.08 11.19
C ASN A 293 4.59 12.71 11.88
N VAL A 294 5.57 11.92 11.46
CA VAL A 294 5.99 10.69 12.15
C VAL A 294 6.96 11.05 13.28
N TRP A 295 6.46 11.10 14.52
CA TRP A 295 7.20 11.58 15.69
C TRP A 295 7.76 10.48 16.58
N ARG A 296 7.36 9.21 16.34
CA ARG A 296 7.85 8.04 17.07
C ARG A 296 8.05 6.86 16.13
N GLU A 297 8.80 5.88 16.56
CA GLU A 297 8.79 4.56 15.93
C GLU A 297 7.48 3.81 16.28
N PHE A 298 6.94 3.10 15.29
CA PHE A 298 5.73 2.29 15.46
C PHE A 298 6.08 0.81 15.55
N SER A 299 6.92 0.32 14.63
CA SER A 299 7.38 -1.06 14.55
C SER A 299 8.81 -1.09 14.00
N PRO A 300 9.65 -2.07 14.38
CA PRO A 300 10.94 -2.29 13.72
C PRO A 300 10.74 -2.57 12.22
N THR A 301 11.44 -1.85 11.35
CA THR A 301 11.18 -1.82 9.91
C THR A 301 11.20 -3.22 9.26
N TRP A 302 12.16 -4.07 9.66
CA TRP A 302 12.28 -5.41 9.08
C TRP A 302 11.24 -6.39 9.62
N GLU A 303 10.85 -6.28 10.90
CA GLU A 303 9.72 -7.04 11.45
C GLU A 303 8.42 -6.65 10.76
N MET A 304 8.25 -5.37 10.49
CA MET A 304 7.12 -4.85 9.71
C MET A 304 7.08 -5.47 8.31
N ALA A 305 8.22 -5.58 7.63
CA ALA A 305 8.29 -6.19 6.31
C ALA A 305 7.97 -7.70 6.36
N GLU A 306 8.54 -8.44 7.31
CA GLU A 306 8.33 -9.89 7.44
C GLU A 306 6.90 -10.23 7.91
N ASN A 307 6.41 -9.56 8.95
CA ASN A 307 5.08 -9.80 9.52
C ASN A 307 3.97 -9.28 8.58
N GLY A 308 4.18 -8.14 7.93
CA GLY A 308 3.22 -7.57 6.99
C GLY A 308 3.00 -8.45 5.76
N LEU A 309 4.07 -9.04 5.19
CA LEU A 309 3.94 -10.01 4.10
C LEU A 309 3.11 -11.21 4.53
N ASN A 310 3.48 -11.83 5.67
CA ASN A 310 2.76 -12.98 6.22
C ASN A 310 1.29 -12.64 6.49
N PHE A 311 1.02 -11.46 7.02
CA PHE A 311 -0.34 -10.99 7.27
C PHE A 311 -1.16 -10.91 5.98
N ILE A 312 -0.66 -10.25 4.93
CA ILE A 312 -1.37 -10.15 3.64
C ILE A 312 -1.63 -11.52 3.04
N GLN A 313 -0.62 -12.41 3.01
CA GLN A 313 -0.76 -13.77 2.49
C GLN A 313 -1.86 -14.55 3.23
N ASN A 314 -1.89 -14.48 4.56
CA ASN A 314 -2.92 -15.13 5.38
C ASN A 314 -4.31 -14.56 5.09
N MET A 315 -4.44 -13.26 4.93
CA MET A 315 -5.72 -12.61 4.62
C MET A 315 -6.21 -12.97 3.20
N CYS A 316 -5.31 -13.02 2.22
CA CYS A 316 -5.64 -13.47 0.86
C CYS A 316 -6.12 -14.93 0.86
N ILE A 317 -5.45 -15.82 1.58
CA ILE A 317 -5.88 -17.23 1.74
C ILE A 317 -7.25 -17.31 2.39
N LYS A 318 -7.46 -16.58 3.50
CA LYS A 318 -8.71 -16.57 4.26
C LYS A 318 -9.91 -16.14 3.42
N HIS A 319 -9.73 -15.09 2.60
CA HIS A 319 -10.79 -14.49 1.81
C HIS A 319 -10.82 -14.93 0.33
N LYS A 320 -9.87 -15.78 -0.10
CA LYS A 320 -9.74 -16.29 -1.48
C LYS A 320 -9.54 -15.17 -2.51
N LEU A 321 -8.74 -14.19 -2.12
CA LEU A 321 -8.35 -13.06 -2.97
C LEU A 321 -7.20 -13.47 -3.91
#